data_8a43214896a7f8ac1b7ae0c3c05cb166
#
_entry.id   8a43214896a7f8ac1b7ae0c3c05cb166
#
_cell.length_a   1.000
_cell.length_b   1.000
_cell.length_c   1.000
_cell.angle_alpha   90.00
_cell.angle_beta   90.00
_cell.angle_gamma   90.00
#
_symmetry.space_group_name_H-M   'P 1'
#
loop_
_entity.id
_entity.type
_entity.pdbx_description
1 polymer ?
#
loop_
_entity_poly.entity_id
_entity_poly.type
_entity_poly.pdbx_seq_one_letter_code
_entity_poly.pdbx_strand_id
1 'polypeptide(L)'
;LRSTKDSNLPLYMRATSNPGGPGHQWVKKTFIDPSEHNKPYWATDIDSGEVIKWPKGHSREGEPLFKRKFIPATLFDNPYLSDDGMYEANLLSLPEHQRRQLLEGDWDVNEGAAFPEFNRRIHVVEPYDIPRSWVRFRACDYGYGSHTGVVWFAITPSEQLVVYREMYVSKVTATDLADMILEVEDGEKIRYGVLDSSLWHNRGDTGPSLAEQMIMKGCRWRPSDRSRGSRIAGKNELHRRLQVDEFTEEPRLVFFSSCINTVSQLPSIPLDKNNPEDVNTHAEDHLYDAIRYGIMTRPRSNLFDFDPNNHGSGFQISDAKFGY
;
A
#
# COMPACT_ATOMS: atom_id res chain seq x y z
N LEU A 1 -31.11 -11.66 -14.93
CA LEU A 1 -32.26 -11.74 -13.97
C LEU A 1 -33.49 -11.17 -14.63
N ARG A 2 -34.49 -11.98 -14.84
CA ARG A 2 -35.80 -11.50 -15.33
C ARG A 2 -36.64 -11.11 -14.10
N SER A 3 -37.12 -9.85 -14.05
CA SER A 3 -38.10 -9.47 -13.06
C SER A 3 -39.44 -10.09 -13.40
N THR A 4 -40.09 -10.73 -12.48
CA THR A 4 -41.51 -11.01 -12.54
C THR A 4 -42.23 -9.75 -12.05
N LYS A 5 -43.00 -9.10 -12.93
CA LYS A 5 -43.66 -7.82 -12.67
C LYS A 5 -44.60 -7.85 -11.44
N ASP A 6 -44.94 -9.01 -10.96
CA ASP A 6 -45.95 -9.21 -9.91
C ASP A 6 -45.40 -9.73 -8.56
N SER A 7 -44.06 -9.87 -8.43
CA SER A 7 -43.47 -10.27 -7.16
C SER A 7 -42.83 -9.08 -6.44
N ASN A 8 -43.27 -8.78 -5.24
CA ASN A 8 -42.63 -7.83 -4.32
C ASN A 8 -41.28 -8.33 -3.77
N LEU A 9 -40.68 -9.34 -4.40
CA LEU A 9 -39.40 -9.90 -3.95
C LEU A 9 -38.24 -9.09 -4.51
N PRO A 10 -37.28 -8.71 -3.66
CA PRO A 10 -36.10 -8.02 -4.14
C PRO A 10 -35.26 -8.92 -5.05
N LEU A 11 -34.90 -8.41 -6.22
CA LEU A 11 -34.03 -9.10 -7.15
C LEU A 11 -32.59 -8.90 -6.73
N TYR A 12 -31.89 -10.00 -6.41
CA TYR A 12 -30.48 -9.97 -6.11
C TYR A 12 -29.78 -11.22 -6.63
N MET A 13 -28.47 -11.11 -6.86
CA MET A 13 -27.58 -12.22 -7.16
C MET A 13 -26.72 -12.50 -5.93
N ARG A 14 -26.58 -13.76 -5.58
CA ARG A 14 -25.61 -14.23 -4.57
C ARG A 14 -24.55 -15.08 -5.24
N ALA A 15 -23.32 -14.88 -4.84
CA ALA A 15 -22.18 -15.71 -5.23
C ALA A 15 -21.35 -16.00 -3.99
N THR A 16 -20.72 -17.16 -3.94
CA THR A 16 -19.75 -17.55 -2.92
C THR A 16 -18.37 -17.66 -3.55
N SER A 17 -17.35 -17.28 -2.82
CA SER A 17 -15.96 -17.40 -3.24
C SER A 17 -15.07 -17.57 -2.02
N ASN A 18 -13.99 -18.33 -2.17
CA ASN A 18 -12.93 -18.41 -1.18
C ASN A 18 -11.74 -17.55 -1.61
N PRO A 19 -10.93 -17.07 -0.65
CA PRO A 19 -9.61 -16.50 -0.96
C PRO A 19 -8.74 -17.50 -1.72
N GLY A 20 -7.83 -16.97 -2.52
CA GLY A 20 -6.96 -17.78 -3.39
C GLY A 20 -7.56 -18.08 -4.75
N GLY A 21 -6.79 -18.69 -5.63
CA GLY A 21 -7.18 -19.01 -6.98
C GLY A 21 -7.16 -17.87 -7.99
N PRO A 22 -7.45 -18.14 -9.26
CA PRO A 22 -7.22 -17.18 -10.36
C PRO A 22 -8.04 -15.89 -10.30
N GLY A 23 -9.20 -15.93 -9.66
CA GLY A 23 -10.11 -14.78 -9.53
C GLY A 23 -9.91 -13.95 -8.28
N HIS A 24 -8.97 -14.30 -7.40
CA HIS A 24 -8.78 -13.70 -6.09
C HIS A 24 -8.74 -12.17 -6.13
N GLN A 25 -7.85 -11.60 -6.92
CA GLN A 25 -7.67 -10.15 -7.01
C GLN A 25 -8.91 -9.43 -7.55
N TRP A 26 -9.57 -10.01 -8.53
CA TRP A 26 -10.79 -9.44 -9.07
C TRP A 26 -11.92 -9.43 -8.03
N VAL A 27 -12.10 -10.52 -7.29
CA VAL A 27 -13.10 -10.59 -6.22
C VAL A 27 -12.78 -9.59 -5.12
N LYS A 28 -11.52 -9.52 -4.70
CA LYS A 28 -11.05 -8.59 -3.66
C LYS A 28 -11.31 -7.14 -4.05
N LYS A 29 -10.78 -6.68 -5.19
CA LYS A 29 -10.96 -5.31 -5.69
C LYS A 29 -12.44 -4.95 -5.95
N THR A 30 -13.24 -5.93 -6.37
CA THR A 30 -14.64 -5.68 -6.78
C THR A 30 -15.60 -5.69 -5.59
N PHE A 31 -15.38 -6.53 -4.58
CA PHE A 31 -16.38 -6.80 -3.55
C PHE A 31 -15.92 -6.52 -2.12
N ILE A 32 -14.61 -6.58 -1.84
CA ILE A 32 -14.07 -6.52 -0.47
C ILE A 32 -13.47 -5.16 -0.18
N ASP A 33 -12.49 -4.72 -0.97
CA ASP A 33 -11.79 -3.45 -0.75
C ASP A 33 -12.66 -2.19 -0.80
N PRO A 34 -13.73 -2.11 -1.62
CA PRO A 34 -14.50 -0.87 -1.75
C PRO A 34 -15.33 -0.45 -0.54
N SER A 35 -15.55 -1.34 0.42
CA SER A 35 -16.38 -1.03 1.60
C SER A 35 -16.09 -1.95 2.77
N GLU A 36 -16.38 -1.46 3.97
CA GLU A 36 -16.40 -2.30 5.15
C GLU A 36 -17.33 -3.51 5.00
N HIS A 37 -16.95 -4.62 5.64
CA HIS A 37 -17.74 -5.83 5.64
C HIS A 37 -19.18 -5.59 6.12
N ASN A 38 -20.12 -6.31 5.53
CA ASN A 38 -21.55 -6.22 5.85
C ASN A 38 -22.24 -4.88 5.54
N LYS A 39 -21.53 -3.87 5.00
CA LYS A 39 -22.13 -2.61 4.56
C LYS A 39 -22.43 -2.63 3.07
N PRO A 40 -23.67 -2.28 2.65
CA PRO A 40 -23.98 -2.14 1.24
C PRO A 40 -23.36 -0.85 0.68
N TYR A 41 -22.74 -0.93 -0.50
CA TYR A 41 -22.14 0.20 -1.21
C TYR A 41 -22.58 0.22 -2.68
N TRP A 42 -22.48 1.38 -3.33
CA TRP A 42 -22.73 1.48 -4.76
C TRP A 42 -21.59 0.83 -5.55
N ALA A 43 -21.96 0.03 -6.56
CA ALA A 43 -20.97 -0.62 -7.41
C ALA A 43 -20.04 0.41 -8.06
N THR A 44 -18.73 0.19 -7.93
CA THR A 44 -17.68 1.01 -8.51
C THR A 44 -17.00 0.28 -9.66
N ASP A 45 -16.52 1.03 -10.61
CA ASP A 45 -15.61 0.56 -11.65
C ASP A 45 -14.26 0.18 -11.00
N ILE A 46 -13.68 -0.94 -11.43
CA ILE A 46 -12.49 -1.52 -10.77
C ILE A 46 -11.20 -0.73 -11.06
N ASP A 47 -11.17 -0.01 -12.18
CA ASP A 47 -9.98 0.71 -12.63
C ASP A 47 -10.01 2.17 -12.20
N SER A 48 -11.17 2.83 -12.30
CA SER A 48 -11.32 4.25 -11.96
C SER A 48 -11.77 4.49 -10.51
N GLY A 49 -12.34 3.48 -9.84
CA GLY A 49 -12.96 3.62 -8.52
C GLY A 49 -14.26 4.42 -8.51
N GLU A 50 -14.71 4.92 -9.66
CA GLU A 50 -15.93 5.72 -9.78
C GLU A 50 -17.19 4.86 -9.67
N VAL A 51 -18.26 5.43 -9.09
CA VAL A 51 -19.57 4.75 -9.02
C VAL A 51 -20.12 4.53 -10.43
N ILE A 52 -20.44 3.27 -10.73
CA ILE A 52 -21.07 2.90 -12.01
C ILE A 52 -22.47 3.47 -12.06
N LYS A 53 -22.76 4.25 -13.11
CA LYS A 53 -24.03 4.94 -13.29
C LYS A 53 -24.75 4.47 -14.56
N TRP A 54 -26.05 4.70 -14.62
CA TRP A 54 -26.83 4.47 -15.83
C TRP A 54 -26.29 5.31 -16.97
N PRO A 55 -26.13 4.70 -18.17
CA PRO A 55 -25.52 5.37 -19.31
C PRO A 55 -26.41 6.48 -19.88
N LYS A 56 -25.77 7.37 -20.65
CA LYS A 56 -26.45 8.45 -21.36
C LYS A 56 -27.56 7.90 -22.25
N GLY A 57 -28.74 8.54 -22.24
CA GLY A 57 -29.91 8.14 -22.98
C GLY A 57 -30.83 7.15 -22.28
N HIS A 58 -30.47 6.67 -21.07
CA HIS A 58 -31.36 5.86 -20.24
C HIS A 58 -32.30 6.75 -19.41
N SER A 59 -33.52 6.26 -19.10
CA SER A 59 -34.51 7.01 -18.27
C SER A 59 -34.01 7.36 -16.86
N ARG A 60 -32.98 6.69 -16.39
CA ARG A 60 -32.31 6.89 -15.07
C ARG A 60 -30.86 7.38 -15.26
N GLU A 61 -30.58 8.09 -16.35
CA GLU A 61 -29.23 8.60 -16.65
C GLU A 61 -28.60 9.30 -15.42
N GLY A 62 -27.34 8.94 -15.12
CA GLY A 62 -26.58 9.52 -14.03
C GLY A 62 -26.86 8.97 -12.63
N GLU A 63 -27.93 8.19 -12.44
CA GLU A 63 -28.18 7.50 -11.17
C GLU A 63 -27.24 6.29 -11.00
N PRO A 64 -26.82 5.95 -9.75
CA PRO A 64 -26.06 4.73 -9.48
C PRO A 64 -26.77 3.47 -9.95
N LEU A 65 -25.99 2.52 -10.53
CA LEU A 65 -26.56 1.37 -11.22
C LEU A 65 -27.16 0.33 -10.25
N PHE A 66 -26.37 -0.16 -9.29
CA PHE A 66 -26.81 -1.14 -8.28
C PHE A 66 -25.86 -1.15 -7.07
N LYS A 67 -26.32 -1.77 -5.98
CA LYS A 67 -25.52 -1.96 -4.77
C LYS A 67 -24.89 -3.34 -4.73
N ARG A 68 -23.71 -3.41 -4.13
CA ARG A 68 -22.99 -4.63 -3.74
C ARG A 68 -22.92 -4.69 -2.23
N LYS A 69 -22.69 -5.89 -1.69
CA LYS A 69 -22.41 -6.14 -0.27
C LYS A 69 -21.53 -7.38 -0.17
N PHE A 70 -20.43 -7.29 0.53
CA PHE A 70 -19.64 -8.44 0.92
C PHE A 70 -20.04 -8.90 2.32
N ILE A 71 -20.26 -10.19 2.47
CA ILE A 71 -20.59 -10.83 3.75
C ILE A 71 -19.48 -11.85 4.00
N PRO A 72 -18.56 -11.58 4.94
CA PRO A 72 -17.55 -12.56 5.32
C PRO A 72 -18.21 -13.74 5.99
N ALA A 73 -17.65 -14.92 5.80
CA ALA A 73 -18.04 -16.13 6.51
C ALA A 73 -16.77 -16.95 6.79
N THR A 74 -16.68 -17.47 7.99
CA THR A 74 -15.62 -18.33 8.46
C THR A 74 -16.16 -19.73 8.74
N LEU A 75 -15.28 -20.70 9.02
CA LEU A 75 -15.69 -22.02 9.44
C LEU A 75 -16.64 -21.97 10.66
N PHE A 76 -16.35 -21.08 11.61
CA PHE A 76 -17.11 -20.97 12.87
C PHE A 76 -18.50 -20.39 12.72
N ASP A 77 -18.84 -19.82 11.56
CA ASP A 77 -20.20 -19.37 11.24
C ASP A 77 -21.12 -20.55 10.82
N ASN A 78 -20.54 -21.76 10.62
CA ASN A 78 -21.30 -22.95 10.25
C ASN A 78 -21.23 -24.00 11.37
N PRO A 79 -22.24 -24.08 12.25
CA PRO A 79 -22.24 -25.00 13.37
C PRO A 79 -22.14 -26.48 12.95
N TYR A 80 -22.61 -26.83 11.74
CA TYR A 80 -22.51 -28.21 11.25
C TYR A 80 -21.10 -28.68 10.88
N LEU A 81 -20.18 -27.75 10.67
CA LEU A 81 -18.77 -28.05 10.34
C LEU A 81 -17.86 -27.89 11.56
N SER A 82 -18.26 -27.11 12.55
CA SER A 82 -17.48 -26.88 13.77
C SER A 82 -17.63 -27.99 14.81
N ASP A 83 -18.76 -28.72 14.78
CA ASP A 83 -19.10 -29.69 15.84
C ASP A 83 -18.26 -30.99 15.78
N ASP A 84 -17.78 -31.39 14.60
CA ASP A 84 -17.03 -32.66 14.46
C ASP A 84 -15.50 -32.49 14.58
N GLY A 85 -14.98 -31.27 14.53
CA GLY A 85 -13.55 -30.93 14.63
C GLY A 85 -12.64 -31.52 13.54
N MET A 86 -13.13 -32.50 12.76
CA MET A 86 -12.33 -33.16 11.73
C MET A 86 -12.01 -32.23 10.57
N TYR A 87 -12.98 -31.42 10.17
CA TYR A 87 -12.78 -30.44 9.10
C TYR A 87 -11.81 -29.32 9.53
N GLU A 88 -11.94 -28.84 10.76
CA GLU A 88 -11.00 -27.88 11.35
C GLU A 88 -9.58 -28.45 11.42
N ALA A 89 -9.41 -29.69 11.91
CA ALA A 89 -8.13 -30.36 11.96
C ALA A 89 -7.47 -30.51 10.58
N ASN A 90 -8.25 -30.78 9.54
CA ASN A 90 -7.76 -30.82 8.18
C ASN A 90 -7.26 -29.45 7.72
N LEU A 91 -7.99 -28.38 8.00
CA LEU A 91 -7.57 -27.03 7.65
C LEU A 91 -6.33 -26.58 8.45
N LEU A 92 -6.22 -26.96 9.71
CA LEU A 92 -5.06 -26.68 10.55
C LEU A 92 -3.79 -27.39 10.07
N SER A 93 -3.92 -28.52 9.38
CA SER A 93 -2.79 -29.28 8.79
C SER A 93 -2.24 -28.66 7.50
N LEU A 94 -2.95 -27.68 6.90
CA LEU A 94 -2.52 -27.02 5.69
C LEU A 94 -1.36 -26.06 5.93
N PRO A 95 -0.56 -25.74 4.90
CA PRO A 95 0.41 -24.65 4.97
C PRO A 95 -0.24 -23.34 5.45
N GLU A 96 0.51 -22.53 6.17
CA GLU A 96 0.00 -21.32 6.85
C GLU A 96 -0.82 -20.40 5.92
N HIS A 97 -0.34 -20.16 4.70
CA HIS A 97 -1.06 -19.31 3.74
C HIS A 97 -2.43 -19.89 3.36
N GLN A 98 -2.54 -21.22 3.16
CA GLN A 98 -3.81 -21.87 2.85
C GLN A 98 -4.73 -21.91 4.07
N ARG A 99 -4.18 -22.12 5.25
CA ARG A 99 -4.93 -22.07 6.51
C ARG A 99 -5.55 -20.68 6.71
N ARG A 100 -4.78 -19.60 6.56
CA ARG A 100 -5.30 -18.24 6.63
C ARG A 100 -6.39 -17.98 5.60
N GLN A 101 -6.23 -18.46 4.38
CA GLN A 101 -7.24 -18.31 3.33
C GLN A 101 -8.54 -19.06 3.65
N LEU A 102 -8.46 -20.32 4.05
CA LEU A 102 -9.61 -21.19 4.13
C LEU A 102 -10.25 -21.25 5.52
N LEU A 103 -9.46 -21.19 6.59
CA LEU A 103 -9.96 -21.20 7.97
C LEU A 103 -10.37 -19.79 8.43
N GLU A 104 -9.53 -18.79 8.13
CA GLU A 104 -9.72 -17.42 8.62
C GLU A 104 -10.46 -16.53 7.60
N GLY A 105 -10.62 -16.99 6.36
CA GLY A 105 -11.23 -16.22 5.29
C GLY A 105 -10.42 -14.98 4.92
N ASP A 106 -9.09 -15.06 5.07
CA ASP A 106 -8.17 -13.93 4.86
C ASP A 106 -7.93 -13.69 3.35
N TRP A 107 -8.44 -12.58 2.85
CA TRP A 107 -8.31 -12.15 1.46
C TRP A 107 -7.02 -11.36 1.18
N ASP A 108 -6.21 -11.09 2.19
CA ASP A 108 -4.91 -10.43 2.01
C ASP A 108 -3.78 -11.44 1.76
N VAL A 109 -4.02 -12.70 2.02
CA VAL A 109 -3.05 -13.78 1.75
C VAL A 109 -3.17 -14.27 0.32
N ASN A 110 -2.11 -14.12 -0.45
CA ASN A 110 -2.01 -14.64 -1.82
C ASN A 110 -0.80 -15.57 -1.94
N GLU A 111 -0.97 -16.72 -2.58
CA GLU A 111 0.14 -17.61 -2.89
C GLU A 111 1.10 -16.90 -3.86
N GLY A 112 2.37 -16.81 -3.50
CA GLY A 112 3.37 -16.07 -4.26
C GLY A 112 3.36 -14.56 -4.00
N ALA A 113 2.64 -14.07 -2.97
CA ALA A 113 2.78 -12.71 -2.50
C ALA A 113 4.21 -12.44 -2.02
N ALA A 114 4.72 -11.25 -2.33
CA ALA A 114 6.06 -10.86 -1.91
C ALA A 114 6.16 -10.61 -0.41
N PHE A 115 5.04 -10.29 0.26
CA PHE A 115 4.99 -9.93 1.68
C PHE A 115 3.92 -10.72 2.42
N PRO A 116 4.11 -12.03 2.63
CA PRO A 116 3.13 -12.89 3.30
C PRO A 116 2.92 -12.54 4.79
N GLU A 117 3.86 -11.82 5.40
CA GLU A 117 3.75 -11.35 6.79
C GLU A 117 2.71 -10.25 6.97
N PHE A 118 2.35 -9.54 5.90
CA PHE A 118 1.36 -8.49 6.00
C PHE A 118 0.00 -9.05 6.44
N ASN A 119 -0.53 -8.43 7.48
CA ASN A 119 -1.84 -8.78 8.03
C ASN A 119 -2.55 -7.48 8.44
N ARG A 120 -3.73 -7.22 7.90
CA ARG A 120 -4.49 -6.00 8.18
C ARG A 120 -4.76 -5.79 9.67
N ARG A 121 -5.03 -6.87 10.42
CA ARG A 121 -5.32 -6.78 11.86
C ARG A 121 -4.13 -6.32 12.69
N ILE A 122 -2.92 -6.53 12.16
CA ILE A 122 -1.65 -6.22 12.86
C ILE A 122 -1.06 -4.92 12.33
N HIS A 123 -1.05 -4.74 10.99
CA HIS A 123 -0.29 -3.67 10.34
C HIS A 123 -1.14 -2.45 9.99
N VAL A 124 -2.48 -2.54 10.06
CA VAL A 124 -3.36 -1.41 9.74
C VAL A 124 -3.99 -0.88 11.01
N VAL A 125 -3.77 0.40 11.26
CA VAL A 125 -4.29 1.10 12.45
C VAL A 125 -5.21 2.24 12.03
N GLU A 126 -6.18 2.56 12.88
CA GLU A 126 -7.04 3.71 12.64
C GLU A 126 -6.24 5.02 12.70
N PRO A 127 -6.55 6.00 11.84
CA PRO A 127 -5.87 7.29 11.83
C PRO A 127 -5.99 8.01 13.18
N TYR A 128 -4.89 8.56 13.63
CA TYR A 128 -4.81 9.41 14.81
C TYR A 128 -3.93 10.63 14.52
N ASP A 129 -4.03 11.64 15.38
CA ASP A 129 -3.22 12.85 15.24
C ASP A 129 -1.74 12.55 15.51
N ILE A 130 -0.89 12.71 14.49
CA ILE A 130 0.55 12.53 14.62
C ILE A 130 1.14 13.64 15.49
N PRO A 131 1.80 13.33 16.62
CA PRO A 131 2.41 14.33 17.47
C PRO A 131 3.42 15.19 16.72
N ARG A 132 3.44 16.50 16.99
CA ARG A 132 4.35 17.44 16.30
C ARG A 132 5.83 17.17 16.57
N SER A 133 6.14 16.49 17.67
CA SER A 133 7.49 16.09 18.06
C SER A 133 8.03 14.92 17.23
N TRP A 134 7.15 14.17 16.56
CA TRP A 134 7.61 13.04 15.75
C TRP A 134 8.24 13.53 14.46
N VAL A 135 9.34 12.88 14.08
CA VAL A 135 10.01 13.15 12.81
C VAL A 135 9.13 12.65 11.67
N ARG A 136 8.88 13.52 10.70
CA ARG A 136 8.11 13.20 9.50
C ARG A 136 8.98 13.31 8.27
N PHE A 137 8.80 12.42 7.35
CA PHE A 137 9.48 12.44 6.05
C PHE A 137 8.56 11.82 5.00
N ARG A 138 8.90 11.98 3.73
CA ARG A 138 8.14 11.38 2.64
C ARG A 138 9.04 10.64 1.66
N ALA A 139 8.44 9.77 0.85
CA ALA A 139 9.13 9.14 -0.28
C ALA A 139 8.19 9.09 -1.49
N CYS A 140 8.76 9.12 -2.68
CA CYS A 140 8.01 9.15 -3.93
C CYS A 140 8.68 8.28 -4.99
N ASP A 141 7.87 7.46 -5.63
CA ASP A 141 8.15 6.85 -6.93
C ASP A 141 7.31 7.57 -7.98
N TYR A 142 7.98 8.29 -8.89
CA TYR A 142 7.33 9.16 -9.87
C TYR A 142 7.24 8.50 -11.25
N GLY A 143 6.03 8.45 -11.79
CA GLY A 143 5.74 8.07 -13.16
C GLY A 143 4.72 9.01 -13.81
N TYR A 144 5.01 9.56 -15.00
CA TYR A 144 4.01 10.33 -15.75
C TYR A 144 3.05 9.42 -16.51
N GLY A 145 3.59 8.45 -17.23
CA GLY A 145 2.81 7.48 -18.03
C GLY A 145 2.24 6.31 -17.23
N SER A 146 2.75 6.10 -16.03
CA SER A 146 2.27 5.16 -15.02
C SER A 146 1.72 5.92 -13.81
N HIS A 147 1.39 5.20 -12.74
CA HIS A 147 1.05 5.87 -11.49
C HIS A 147 2.28 6.46 -10.80
N THR A 148 2.05 7.50 -10.04
CA THR A 148 2.99 8.06 -9.07
C THR A 148 2.51 7.71 -7.67
N GLY A 149 3.37 7.09 -6.88
CA GLY A 149 3.13 6.82 -5.47
C GLY A 149 3.92 7.77 -4.58
N VAL A 150 3.23 8.49 -3.69
CA VAL A 150 3.87 9.28 -2.62
C VAL A 150 3.37 8.78 -1.28
N VAL A 151 4.29 8.52 -0.35
CA VAL A 151 3.96 8.08 1.01
C VAL A 151 4.64 8.97 2.04
N TRP A 152 3.90 9.29 3.11
CA TRP A 152 4.41 10.06 4.25
C TRP A 152 4.54 9.18 5.46
N PHE A 153 5.67 9.32 6.12
CA PHE A 153 6.05 8.55 7.29
C PHE A 153 6.18 9.44 8.51
N ALA A 154 5.76 8.90 9.64
CA ALA A 154 6.13 9.42 10.95
C ALA A 154 6.95 8.37 11.71
N ILE A 155 7.89 8.82 12.53
CA ILE A 155 8.76 7.95 13.35
C ILE A 155 8.34 8.12 14.80
N THR A 156 7.88 7.02 15.42
CA THR A 156 7.54 7.01 16.84
C THR A 156 8.81 7.09 17.72
N PRO A 157 8.69 7.41 19.00
CA PRO A 157 9.83 7.33 19.94
C PRO A 157 10.46 5.93 20.04
N SER A 158 9.70 4.87 19.77
CA SER A 158 10.19 3.48 19.72
C SER A 158 10.77 3.08 18.35
N GLU A 159 10.99 4.04 17.44
CA GLU A 159 11.51 3.84 16.09
C GLU A 159 10.59 3.01 15.15
N GLN A 160 9.33 2.81 15.53
CA GLN A 160 8.32 2.29 14.62
C GLN A 160 8.01 3.32 13.55
N LEU A 161 7.84 2.89 12.31
CA LEU A 161 7.38 3.73 11.22
C LEU A 161 5.86 3.64 11.08
N VAL A 162 5.23 4.79 10.89
CA VAL A 162 3.81 4.91 10.61
C VAL A 162 3.66 5.56 9.24
N VAL A 163 3.13 4.83 8.27
CA VAL A 163 2.68 5.42 7.00
C VAL A 163 1.31 6.05 7.26
N TYR A 164 1.26 7.37 7.40
CA TYR A 164 0.06 8.07 7.84
C TYR A 164 -0.70 8.78 6.73
N ARG A 165 -0.10 8.89 5.54
CA ARG A 165 -0.70 9.51 4.36
C ARG A 165 -0.12 8.92 3.10
N GLU A 166 -0.95 8.81 2.06
CA GLU A 166 -0.52 8.44 0.71
C GLU A 166 -1.11 9.40 -0.32
N MET A 167 -0.46 9.48 -1.48
CA MET A 167 -1.01 10.06 -2.70
C MET A 167 -0.73 9.09 -3.83
N TYR A 168 -1.76 8.73 -4.61
CA TYR A 168 -1.65 7.82 -5.72
C TYR A 168 -2.35 8.41 -6.93
N VAL A 169 -1.57 8.94 -7.87
CA VAL A 169 -2.05 9.74 -9.00
C VAL A 169 -1.35 9.33 -10.29
N SER A 170 -1.94 9.67 -11.43
CA SER A 170 -1.36 9.42 -12.74
C SER A 170 -1.49 10.63 -13.64
N LYS A 171 -0.65 10.74 -14.66
CA LYS A 171 -0.67 11.84 -15.66
C LYS A 171 -0.49 13.23 -15.06
N VAL A 172 0.26 13.33 -13.97
CA VAL A 172 0.59 14.59 -13.28
C VAL A 172 2.03 14.95 -13.60
N THR A 173 2.29 16.20 -13.98
CA THR A 173 3.66 16.67 -14.22
C THR A 173 4.45 16.79 -12.90
N ALA A 174 5.77 16.78 -12.96
CA ALA A 174 6.61 16.90 -11.76
C ALA A 174 6.34 18.19 -10.98
N THR A 175 6.08 19.30 -11.69
CA THR A 175 5.77 20.59 -11.08
C THR A 175 4.40 20.61 -10.42
N ASP A 176 3.38 20.06 -11.08
CA ASP A 176 2.04 19.96 -10.50
C ASP A 176 2.02 19.03 -9.30
N LEU A 177 2.74 17.90 -9.38
CA LEU A 177 2.91 17.00 -8.24
C LEU A 177 3.57 17.71 -7.04
N ALA A 178 4.57 18.55 -7.28
CA ALA A 178 5.21 19.32 -6.22
C ALA A 178 4.21 20.27 -5.55
N ASP A 179 3.39 20.96 -6.34
CA ASP A 179 2.35 21.85 -5.82
C ASP A 179 1.30 21.06 -5.01
N MET A 180 0.82 19.92 -5.50
CA MET A 180 -0.10 19.04 -4.79
C MET A 180 0.47 18.53 -3.46
N ILE A 181 1.75 18.13 -3.44
CA ILE A 181 2.45 17.66 -2.23
C ILE A 181 2.49 18.78 -1.19
N LEU A 182 2.89 20.01 -1.58
CA LEU A 182 3.00 21.14 -0.68
C LEU A 182 1.62 21.58 -0.15
N GLU A 183 0.58 21.52 -0.97
CA GLU A 183 -0.80 21.78 -0.56
C GLU A 183 -1.29 20.80 0.51
N VAL A 184 -1.06 19.49 0.31
CA VAL A 184 -1.46 18.44 1.25
C VAL A 184 -0.66 18.52 2.55
N GLU A 185 0.58 18.99 2.50
CA GLU A 185 1.42 19.18 3.68
C GLU A 185 1.00 20.39 4.53
N ASP A 186 0.36 21.39 3.93
CA ASP A 186 -0.21 22.56 4.60
C ASP A 186 0.68 23.13 5.75
N GLY A 187 1.95 23.36 5.44
CA GLY A 187 2.94 23.81 6.42
C GLY A 187 3.42 22.77 7.42
N GLU A 188 3.08 21.50 7.24
CA GLU A 188 3.60 20.40 8.05
C GLU A 188 5.12 20.33 7.96
N LYS A 189 5.80 20.15 9.11
CA LYS A 189 7.27 20.07 9.14
C LYS A 189 7.76 18.73 8.64
N ILE A 190 8.03 18.63 7.34
CA ILE A 190 8.66 17.44 6.73
C ILE A 190 10.18 17.62 6.75
N ARG A 191 10.88 16.70 7.42
CA ARG A 191 12.34 16.76 7.61
C ARG A 191 13.09 16.59 6.28
N TYR A 192 12.65 15.64 5.44
CA TYR A 192 13.22 15.36 4.13
C TYR A 192 12.23 14.59 3.25
N GLY A 193 12.48 14.61 1.95
CA GLY A 193 11.84 13.72 0.98
C GLY A 193 12.86 12.83 0.28
N VAL A 194 12.46 11.63 -0.12
CA VAL A 194 13.26 10.71 -0.93
C VAL A 194 12.54 10.47 -2.24
N LEU A 195 13.24 10.65 -3.35
CA LEU A 195 12.68 10.52 -4.70
C LEU A 195 13.54 9.57 -5.52
N ASP A 196 12.95 8.84 -6.45
CA ASP A 196 13.72 7.98 -7.36
C ASP A 196 14.88 8.76 -7.97
N SER A 197 16.08 8.22 -7.81
CA SER A 197 17.32 8.85 -8.26
C SER A 197 17.40 9.02 -9.78
N SER A 198 16.59 8.30 -10.60
CA SER A 198 16.52 8.51 -12.05
C SER A 198 16.08 9.91 -12.45
N LEU A 199 15.33 10.59 -11.56
CA LEU A 199 14.79 11.92 -11.82
C LEU A 199 15.80 13.05 -11.73
N TRP A 200 17.02 12.77 -11.25
CA TRP A 200 18.16 13.71 -11.30
C TRP A 200 18.94 13.67 -12.62
N HIS A 201 18.64 12.69 -13.49
CA HIS A 201 19.32 12.64 -14.78
C HIS A 201 18.67 13.62 -15.77
N ASN A 202 19.48 14.48 -16.36
CA ASN A 202 19.05 15.33 -17.47
C ASN A 202 18.79 14.47 -18.72
N ARG A 203 17.61 14.57 -19.28
CA ARG A 203 17.20 13.80 -20.48
C ARG A 203 17.67 14.41 -21.80
N GLY A 204 18.93 14.90 -21.82
CA GLY A 204 19.51 15.44 -23.04
C GLY A 204 19.17 16.91 -23.38
N ASP A 205 18.29 17.53 -22.61
CA ASP A 205 17.95 18.96 -22.73
C ASP A 205 18.81 19.80 -21.80
N THR A 206 19.00 21.07 -22.14
CA THR A 206 19.76 22.06 -21.35
C THR A 206 19.00 22.58 -20.12
N GLY A 207 17.85 21.99 -19.79
CA GLY A 207 16.99 22.40 -18.68
C GLY A 207 17.24 21.63 -17.36
N PRO A 208 16.61 22.07 -16.27
CA PRO A 208 16.69 21.37 -14.99
C PRO A 208 16.05 19.99 -15.04
N SER A 209 16.63 19.03 -14.31
CA SER A 209 16.05 17.70 -14.13
C SER A 209 14.67 17.77 -13.47
N LEU A 210 13.88 16.69 -13.56
CA LEU A 210 12.55 16.66 -12.93
C LEU A 210 12.62 16.88 -11.41
N ALA A 211 13.64 16.33 -10.76
CA ALA A 211 13.88 16.55 -9.34
C ALA A 211 14.18 18.02 -9.02
N GLU A 212 15.04 18.66 -9.83
CA GLU A 212 15.36 20.09 -9.68
C GLU A 212 14.13 20.98 -9.89
N GLN A 213 13.26 20.67 -10.86
CA GLN A 213 11.99 21.38 -11.07
C GLN A 213 11.10 21.33 -9.82
N MET A 214 10.97 20.16 -9.19
CA MET A 214 10.20 20.02 -7.95
C MET A 214 10.85 20.79 -6.80
N ILE A 215 12.19 20.79 -6.71
CA ILE A 215 12.94 21.51 -5.68
C ILE A 215 12.78 23.03 -5.86
N MET A 216 12.77 23.55 -7.08
CA MET A 216 12.52 24.96 -7.38
C MET A 216 11.12 25.42 -6.91
N LYS A 217 10.14 24.52 -6.89
CA LYS A 217 8.81 24.76 -6.32
C LYS A 217 8.79 24.77 -4.78
N GLY A 218 9.90 24.41 -4.13
CA GLY A 218 10.01 24.31 -2.67
C GLY A 218 9.83 22.88 -2.14
N CYS A 219 9.47 21.92 -2.99
CA CYS A 219 9.33 20.52 -2.62
C CYS A 219 10.69 19.84 -2.60
N ARG A 220 11.34 19.80 -1.43
CA ARG A 220 12.72 19.31 -1.27
C ARG A 220 12.81 17.79 -1.34
N TRP A 221 13.83 17.31 -2.07
CA TRP A 221 14.09 15.89 -2.28
C TRP A 221 15.58 15.57 -2.16
N ARG A 222 15.86 14.32 -1.83
CA ARG A 222 17.17 13.68 -1.97
C ARG A 222 17.02 12.41 -2.80
N PRO A 223 18.05 11.95 -3.52
CA PRO A 223 17.96 10.74 -4.34
C PRO A 223 17.80 9.48 -3.47
N SER A 224 17.07 8.51 -3.99
CA SER A 224 17.02 7.16 -3.45
C SER A 224 18.33 6.42 -3.67
N ASP A 225 18.56 5.37 -2.85
CA ASP A 225 19.73 4.49 -3.04
C ASP A 225 19.54 3.64 -4.30
N ARG A 226 20.57 3.69 -5.18
CA ARG A 226 20.69 2.89 -6.41
C ARG A 226 21.90 1.97 -6.41
N SER A 227 22.54 1.77 -5.29
CA SER A 227 23.66 0.83 -5.18
C SER A 227 23.22 -0.57 -5.64
N ARG A 228 24.17 -1.34 -6.14
CA ARG A 228 23.89 -2.72 -6.57
C ARG A 228 23.30 -3.53 -5.42
N GLY A 229 22.16 -4.15 -5.66
CA GLY A 229 21.44 -4.92 -4.63
C GLY A 229 20.51 -4.11 -3.72
N SER A 230 20.43 -2.76 -3.85
CA SER A 230 19.57 -1.92 -3.03
C SER A 230 18.10 -2.31 -3.12
N ARG A 231 17.65 -2.86 -4.26
CA ARG A 231 16.26 -3.32 -4.42
C ARG A 231 15.96 -4.53 -3.55
N ILE A 232 16.83 -5.55 -3.58
CA ILE A 232 16.71 -6.75 -2.73
C ILE A 232 16.88 -6.38 -1.25
N ALA A 233 17.86 -5.54 -0.93
CA ALA A 233 18.06 -5.07 0.44
C ALA A 233 16.83 -4.33 0.97
N GLY A 234 16.19 -3.51 0.14
CA GLY A 234 14.97 -2.79 0.50
C GLY A 234 13.77 -3.72 0.70
N LYS A 235 13.62 -4.76 -0.14
CA LYS A 235 12.61 -5.81 0.06
C LYS A 235 12.83 -6.51 1.41
N ASN A 236 14.06 -6.93 1.69
CA ASN A 236 14.40 -7.59 2.96
C ASN A 236 14.18 -6.67 4.17
N GLU A 237 14.48 -5.38 4.05
CA GLU A 237 14.18 -4.41 5.11
C GLU A 237 12.67 -4.26 5.34
N LEU A 238 11.86 -4.30 4.28
CA LEU A 238 10.41 -4.28 4.42
C LEU A 238 9.90 -5.55 5.13
N HIS A 239 10.38 -6.75 4.74
CA HIS A 239 10.09 -8.00 5.46
C HIS A 239 10.40 -7.87 6.96
N ARG A 240 11.61 -7.41 7.29
CA ARG A 240 12.03 -7.22 8.68
C ARG A 240 11.13 -6.26 9.46
N ARG A 241 10.60 -5.22 8.82
CA ARG A 241 9.73 -4.24 9.48
C ARG A 241 8.30 -4.72 9.61
N LEU A 242 7.85 -5.61 8.74
CA LEU A 242 6.54 -6.24 8.83
C LEU A 242 6.51 -7.39 9.84
N GLN A 243 7.67 -7.98 10.19
CA GLN A 243 7.71 -8.99 11.24
C GLN A 243 7.30 -8.39 12.59
N VAL A 244 6.48 -9.14 13.32
CA VAL A 244 6.11 -8.82 14.70
C VAL A 244 7.29 -9.16 15.60
N ASP A 245 7.74 -8.20 16.37
CA ASP A 245 8.81 -8.39 17.36
C ASP A 245 8.28 -9.23 18.52
N GLU A 246 8.98 -10.31 18.86
CA GLU A 246 8.56 -11.28 19.89
C GLU A 246 8.46 -10.67 21.30
N PHE A 247 9.17 -9.57 21.57
CA PHE A 247 9.18 -8.94 22.88
C PHE A 247 8.14 -7.82 23.03
N THR A 248 7.94 -7.05 21.94
CA THR A 248 7.00 -5.93 21.96
C THR A 248 5.63 -6.31 21.44
N GLU A 249 5.51 -7.46 20.79
CA GLU A 249 4.31 -7.94 20.09
C GLU A 249 3.81 -6.94 19.03
N GLU A 250 4.68 -6.03 18.57
CA GLU A 250 4.36 -5.00 17.59
C GLU A 250 5.25 -5.10 16.34
N PRO A 251 4.73 -4.80 15.14
CA PRO A 251 5.54 -4.65 13.94
C PRO A 251 6.29 -3.32 13.97
N ARG A 252 7.40 -3.21 13.22
CA ARG A 252 8.15 -1.96 13.10
C ARG A 252 7.65 -1.04 11.99
N LEU A 253 6.58 -1.41 11.31
CA LEU A 253 5.92 -0.62 10.27
C LEU A 253 4.41 -0.87 10.33
N VAL A 254 3.66 0.22 10.45
CA VAL A 254 2.20 0.19 10.41
C VAL A 254 1.68 1.24 9.41
N PHE A 255 0.44 1.07 9.00
CA PHE A 255 -0.22 1.91 8.00
C PHE A 255 -1.53 2.44 8.57
N PHE A 256 -1.86 3.68 8.30
CA PHE A 256 -3.20 4.18 8.58
C PHE A 256 -4.21 3.54 7.64
N SER A 257 -5.40 3.22 8.15
CA SER A 257 -6.49 2.67 7.35
C SER A 257 -6.91 3.60 6.20
N SER A 258 -6.61 4.89 6.29
CA SER A 258 -6.81 5.88 5.23
C SER A 258 -5.84 5.74 4.05
N CYS A 259 -4.73 4.98 4.18
CA CYS A 259 -3.81 4.66 3.09
C CYS A 259 -4.35 3.47 2.27
N ILE A 260 -5.50 3.67 1.64
CA ILE A 260 -6.32 2.62 1.03
C ILE A 260 -5.56 1.85 -0.06
N ASN A 261 -4.83 2.59 -0.93
CA ASN A 261 -4.10 1.98 -2.03
C ASN A 261 -2.92 1.15 -1.52
N THR A 262 -2.13 1.69 -0.58
CA THR A 262 -1.01 0.95 0.04
C THR A 262 -1.50 -0.32 0.72
N VAL A 263 -2.54 -0.22 1.53
CA VAL A 263 -3.12 -1.34 2.29
C VAL A 263 -3.72 -2.40 1.35
N SER A 264 -4.21 -2.02 0.17
CA SER A 264 -4.73 -2.94 -0.83
C SER A 264 -3.64 -3.57 -1.70
N GLN A 265 -2.65 -2.77 -2.13
CA GLN A 265 -1.63 -3.21 -3.09
C GLN A 265 -0.55 -4.06 -2.44
N LEU A 266 -0.03 -3.67 -1.27
CA LEU A 266 1.14 -4.30 -0.64
C LEU A 266 0.99 -5.83 -0.46
N PRO A 267 -0.11 -6.37 0.09
CA PRO A 267 -0.29 -7.81 0.23
C PRO A 267 -0.50 -8.54 -1.10
N SER A 268 -0.72 -7.80 -2.17
CA SER A 268 -1.06 -8.33 -3.48
C SER A 268 0.13 -8.37 -4.45
N ILE A 269 1.24 -7.76 -4.10
CA ILE A 269 2.42 -7.71 -4.95
C ILE A 269 3.01 -9.12 -5.10
N PRO A 270 3.10 -9.68 -6.33
CA PRO A 270 3.68 -10.99 -6.53
C PRO A 270 5.21 -10.94 -6.56
N LEU A 271 5.84 -12.05 -6.22
CA LEU A 271 7.26 -12.28 -6.49
C LEU A 271 7.52 -12.31 -8.01
N ASP A 272 8.71 -11.88 -8.42
CA ASP A 272 9.12 -12.04 -9.80
C ASP A 272 9.35 -13.53 -10.12
N LYS A 273 8.78 -14.02 -11.23
CA LYS A 273 8.89 -15.43 -11.62
C LYS A 273 10.30 -15.86 -12.02
N ASN A 274 11.10 -14.92 -12.51
CA ASN A 274 12.46 -15.16 -12.98
C ASN A 274 13.50 -14.87 -11.91
N ASN A 275 13.15 -14.00 -10.95
CA ASN A 275 13.99 -13.64 -9.81
C ASN A 275 13.16 -13.61 -8.52
N PRO A 276 12.92 -14.74 -7.87
CA PRO A 276 12.10 -14.82 -6.65
C PRO A 276 12.62 -13.99 -5.47
N GLU A 277 13.87 -13.50 -5.55
CA GLU A 277 14.41 -12.59 -4.54
C GLU A 277 13.85 -11.16 -4.67
N ASP A 278 13.20 -10.82 -5.79
CA ASP A 278 12.61 -9.51 -6.04
C ASP A 278 11.08 -9.59 -6.22
N VAL A 279 10.43 -8.45 -6.23
CA VAL A 279 9.02 -8.32 -6.59
C VAL A 279 8.87 -8.21 -8.11
N ASN A 280 7.71 -8.60 -8.63
CA ASN A 280 7.40 -8.45 -10.05
C ASN A 280 7.22 -6.97 -10.42
N THR A 281 8.15 -6.43 -11.19
CA THR A 281 8.16 -5.03 -11.65
C THR A 281 7.10 -4.69 -12.70
N HIS A 282 6.38 -5.68 -13.20
CA HIS A 282 5.23 -5.48 -14.10
C HIS A 282 3.90 -5.36 -13.35
N ALA A 283 3.91 -5.57 -12.03
CA ALA A 283 2.76 -5.31 -11.18
C ALA A 283 2.68 -3.80 -10.82
N GLU A 284 1.58 -3.39 -10.21
CA GLU A 284 1.47 -2.04 -9.63
C GLU A 284 2.33 -1.96 -8.36
N ASP A 285 3.61 -1.60 -8.52
CA ASP A 285 4.61 -1.58 -7.43
C ASP A 285 5.02 -0.16 -7.00
N HIS A 286 4.37 0.89 -7.51
CA HIS A 286 4.78 2.28 -7.29
C HIS A 286 4.74 2.70 -5.81
N LEU A 287 3.69 2.32 -5.05
CA LEU A 287 3.63 2.60 -3.61
C LEU A 287 4.65 1.74 -2.83
N TYR A 288 4.85 0.50 -3.24
CA TYR A 288 5.91 -0.35 -2.68
C TYR A 288 7.30 0.27 -2.92
N ASP A 289 7.60 0.74 -4.13
CA ASP A 289 8.87 1.36 -4.42
C ASP A 289 9.05 2.67 -3.63
N ALA A 290 8.02 3.49 -3.49
CA ALA A 290 8.05 4.66 -2.61
C ALA A 290 8.34 4.26 -1.14
N ILE A 291 7.67 3.23 -0.62
CA ILE A 291 7.94 2.72 0.74
C ILE A 291 9.37 2.23 0.85
N ARG A 292 9.83 1.44 -0.11
CA ARG A 292 11.21 0.92 -0.16
C ARG A 292 12.23 2.05 -0.14
N TYR A 293 12.05 3.11 -0.93
CA TYR A 293 12.94 4.28 -0.90
C TYR A 293 12.95 4.94 0.48
N GLY A 294 11.78 5.08 1.09
CA GLY A 294 11.65 5.67 2.43
C GLY A 294 12.39 4.88 3.50
N ILE A 295 12.14 3.59 3.61
CA ILE A 295 12.74 2.74 4.66
C ILE A 295 14.25 2.55 4.50
N MET A 296 14.75 2.55 3.26
CA MET A 296 16.18 2.42 2.97
C MET A 296 16.99 3.64 3.41
N THR A 297 16.37 4.76 3.75
CA THR A 297 17.07 5.93 4.28
C THR A 297 17.49 5.77 5.75
N ARG A 298 17.24 4.62 6.37
CA ARG A 298 17.50 4.32 7.78
C ARG A 298 16.95 5.43 8.70
N PRO A 299 15.67 5.71 8.64
CA PRO A 299 15.07 6.77 9.41
C PRO A 299 15.20 6.49 10.93
N ARG A 300 15.55 7.52 11.68
CA ARG A 300 15.71 7.47 13.13
C ARG A 300 14.90 8.57 13.81
N SER A 301 14.44 8.32 15.02
CA SER A 301 13.66 9.26 15.82
C SER A 301 14.49 10.42 16.39
N ASN A 302 15.81 10.30 16.48
CA ASN A 302 16.68 11.30 17.09
C ASN A 302 16.63 12.64 16.36
N LEU A 303 16.15 13.65 17.07
CA LEU A 303 16.02 15.05 16.58
C LEU A 303 17.32 15.85 16.65
N PHE A 304 18.37 15.35 17.34
CA PHE A 304 19.52 16.17 17.77
C PHE A 304 20.59 16.39 16.71
N ASP A 305 20.55 15.71 15.57
CA ASP A 305 21.63 15.78 14.56
C ASP A 305 21.31 16.62 13.31
N PHE A 306 20.31 17.47 13.36
CA PHE A 306 19.96 18.30 12.20
C PHE A 306 20.33 19.76 12.41
N ASP A 307 21.45 20.19 11.86
CA ASP A 307 21.78 21.59 11.60
C ASP A 307 21.26 21.96 10.19
N PRO A 308 20.20 22.79 10.06
CA PRO A 308 19.66 23.21 8.77
C PRO A 308 20.64 24.06 7.93
N ASN A 309 21.73 24.56 8.55
CA ASN A 309 22.73 25.41 7.92
C ASN A 309 24.01 24.66 7.51
N ASN A 310 24.13 23.40 7.86
CA ASN A 310 25.28 22.60 7.46
C ASN A 310 25.15 22.11 6.01
N HIS A 311 25.50 22.98 5.06
CA HIS A 311 25.74 22.65 3.66
C HIS A 311 27.07 21.92 3.43
N GLY A 312 27.65 21.32 4.48
CA GLY A 312 28.94 20.67 4.49
C GLY A 312 28.89 19.22 3.98
N SER A 313 29.49 19.07 2.84
CA SER A 313 30.28 17.90 2.36
C SER A 313 29.80 16.50 2.71
N GLY A 314 29.40 15.77 1.66
CA GLY A 314 29.69 14.37 1.47
C GLY A 314 29.42 13.46 2.66
N PHE A 315 28.30 12.75 2.63
CA PHE A 315 28.17 11.50 3.36
C PHE A 315 29.28 10.55 2.86
N GLN A 316 30.43 10.58 3.51
CA GLN A 316 31.37 9.47 3.48
C GLN A 316 30.68 8.29 4.17
N ILE A 317 30.42 7.25 3.42
CA ILE A 317 30.09 5.93 3.94
C ILE A 317 31.39 5.44 4.63
N SER A 318 31.56 5.76 5.92
CA SER A 318 32.52 5.10 6.76
C SER A 318 31.82 3.91 7.37
N ASP A 319 31.85 2.75 6.72
CA ASP A 319 31.89 1.45 7.35
C ASP A 319 32.01 0.35 6.30
N ALA A 320 33.12 0.38 5.61
CA ALA A 320 33.71 -0.81 5.00
C ALA A 320 34.58 -1.47 6.08
N LYS A 321 33.97 -2.11 7.09
CA LYS A 321 34.64 -3.07 7.97
C LYS A 321 33.62 -3.99 8.61
N PHE A 322 33.19 -4.99 7.88
CA PHE A 322 32.96 -6.33 8.39
C PHE A 322 33.35 -7.30 7.25
N GLY A 323 34.60 -7.73 7.31
CA GLY A 323 35.02 -8.97 6.70
C GLY A 323 34.56 -10.11 7.59
N TYR A 324 33.97 -11.04 7.02
CA TYR A 324 33.95 -12.50 6.99
C TYR A 324 32.65 -12.95 6.34
#